data_e76055eef1aaa33d4ef3e92196b37c86
#
_entry.id   e76055eef1aaa33d4ef3e92196b37c86
#
_cell.length_a   1.000
_cell.length_b   1.000
_cell.length_c   1.000
_cell.angle_alpha   90.00
_cell.angle_beta   90.00
_cell.angle_gamma   90.00
#
_symmetry.space_group_name_H-M   'P 1'
#
loop_
_entity.id
_entity.type
_entity.pdbx_description
1 polymer ?
#
loop_
_entity_poly.entity_id
_entity_poly.type
_entity_poly.pdbx_seq_one_letter_code
_entity_poly.pdbx_strand_id
1 'polypeptide(L)' 'MLIDIKTAFGMAVKVKRVEQRLSQEQLANGADMARSFISRVERGTANPSVSSVMKIADTLECLPSELWLRAEQYLSKKP' A
#
# COMPACT_ATOMS: atom_id res chain seq x y z
N MET A 1 10.22 16.36 9.51
CA MET A 1 10.88 15.32 8.71
C MET A 1 9.96 14.83 7.63
N LEU A 2 10.46 14.74 6.42
CA LEU A 2 9.68 14.28 5.29
C LEU A 2 9.82 12.77 5.16
N ILE A 3 8.71 12.09 4.89
CA ILE A 3 8.75 10.67 4.57
C ILE A 3 8.87 10.52 3.05
N ASP A 4 9.50 9.43 2.61
CA ASP A 4 9.64 9.21 1.18
C ASP A 4 8.38 8.56 0.61
N ILE A 5 8.32 8.49 -0.73
CA ILE A 5 7.13 8.00 -1.42
C ILE A 5 6.86 6.53 -1.10
N LYS A 6 7.90 5.73 -0.90
CA LYS A 6 7.70 4.32 -0.58
C LYS A 6 7.02 4.15 0.77
N THR A 7 7.49 4.93 1.75
CA THR A 7 6.88 4.92 3.09
C THR A 7 5.44 5.41 3.03
N ALA A 8 5.21 6.51 2.32
CA ALA A 8 3.86 7.07 2.19
C ALA A 8 2.91 6.08 1.51
N PHE A 9 3.38 5.44 0.44
CA PHE A 9 2.57 4.44 -0.26
C PHE A 9 2.28 3.24 0.64
N GLY A 10 3.30 2.77 1.35
CA GLY A 10 3.12 1.66 2.29
C GLY A 10 2.10 1.95 3.37
N MET A 11 2.11 3.19 3.89
CA MET A 11 1.11 3.62 4.86
C MET A 11 -0.30 3.61 4.25
N ALA A 12 -0.42 4.06 3.01
CA ALA A 12 -1.70 4.07 2.32
C ALA A 12 -2.24 2.65 2.15
N VAL A 13 -1.38 1.71 1.78
CA VAL A 13 -1.76 0.31 1.64
C VAL A 13 -2.23 -0.26 2.98
N LYS A 14 -1.45 -0.01 4.02
CA LYS A 14 -1.78 -0.55 5.35
C LYS A 14 -3.11 -0.01 5.86
N VAL A 15 -3.33 1.29 5.74
CA VAL A 15 -4.56 1.91 6.22
C VAL A 15 -5.76 1.36 5.45
N LYS A 16 -5.64 1.25 4.12
CA LYS A 16 -6.75 0.72 3.31
C LYS A 16 -7.02 -0.74 3.66
N ARG A 17 -5.95 -1.52 3.87
CA ARG A 17 -6.09 -2.92 4.25
C ARG A 17 -6.84 -3.06 5.56
N VAL A 18 -6.46 -2.26 6.56
CA VAL A 18 -7.13 -2.31 7.87
C VAL A 18 -8.59 -1.87 7.74
N GLU A 19 -8.86 -0.85 6.93
CA GLU A 19 -10.23 -0.41 6.67
C GLU A 19 -11.08 -1.53 6.08
N GLN A 20 -10.47 -2.37 5.23
CA GLN A 20 -11.16 -3.50 4.62
C GLN A 20 -11.14 -4.74 5.51
N ARG A 21 -10.56 -4.64 6.68
CA ARG A 21 -10.50 -5.73 7.67
C ARG A 21 -9.77 -6.96 7.13
N LEU A 22 -8.73 -6.73 6.35
CA LEU A 22 -7.89 -7.80 5.82
C LEU A 22 -6.60 -7.89 6.61
N SER A 23 -6.12 -9.13 6.82
CA SER A 23 -4.78 -9.35 7.33
C SER A 23 -3.78 -9.16 6.20
N GLN A 24 -2.48 -9.05 6.54
CA GLN A 24 -1.45 -9.03 5.51
C GLN A 24 -1.49 -10.31 4.67
N GLU A 25 -1.74 -11.44 5.30
CA GLU A 25 -1.81 -12.71 4.59
C GLU A 25 -2.99 -12.74 3.63
N GLN A 26 -4.14 -12.23 4.05
CA GLN A 26 -5.31 -12.18 3.17
C GLN A 26 -5.06 -11.27 1.97
N LEU A 27 -4.45 -10.12 2.21
CA LEU A 27 -4.09 -9.23 1.09
C LEU A 27 -3.11 -9.91 0.15
N ALA A 28 -2.09 -10.54 0.70
CA ALA A 28 -1.09 -11.22 -0.12
C ALA A 28 -1.71 -12.33 -0.96
N ASN A 29 -2.57 -13.13 -0.36
CA ASN A 29 -3.24 -14.22 -1.07
C ASN A 29 -4.12 -13.67 -2.20
N GLY A 30 -4.89 -12.64 -1.92
CA GLY A 30 -5.74 -12.03 -2.94
C GLY A 30 -4.96 -11.40 -4.07
N ALA A 31 -3.79 -10.87 -3.78
CA ALA A 31 -2.94 -10.23 -4.78
C ALA A 31 -1.95 -11.20 -5.41
N ASP A 32 -1.99 -12.48 -5.03
CA ASP A 32 -1.07 -13.51 -5.54
C ASP A 32 0.39 -13.12 -5.29
N MET A 33 0.67 -12.77 -4.04
CA MET A 33 1.99 -12.33 -3.61
C MET A 33 2.36 -13.00 -2.30
N ALA A 34 3.66 -13.01 -1.99
CA ALA A 34 4.11 -13.48 -0.69
C ALA A 34 3.74 -12.47 0.40
N ARG A 35 3.37 -12.99 1.57
CA ARG A 35 3.06 -12.11 2.70
C ARG A 35 4.26 -11.24 3.07
N SER A 36 5.47 -11.79 2.97
CA SER A 36 6.67 -11.02 3.26
C SER A 36 6.83 -9.81 2.35
N PHE A 37 6.38 -9.93 1.10
CA PHE A 37 6.42 -8.81 0.17
C PHE A 37 5.44 -7.71 0.61
N ILE A 38 4.21 -8.08 0.97
CA ILE A 38 3.23 -7.12 1.47
C ILE A 38 3.77 -6.43 2.72
N SER A 39 4.38 -7.18 3.62
CA SER A 39 4.97 -6.60 4.82
C SER A 39 6.02 -5.55 4.48
N ARG A 40 6.88 -5.84 3.50
CA ARG A 40 7.92 -4.88 3.09
C ARG A 40 7.32 -3.67 2.40
N VAL A 41 6.27 -3.86 1.61
CA VAL A 41 5.56 -2.73 0.98
C VAL A 41 5.03 -1.79 2.07
N GLU A 42 4.37 -2.36 3.07
CA GLU A 42 3.77 -1.54 4.13
C GLU A 42 4.81 -0.83 4.97
N ARG A 43 6.02 -1.39 5.09
CA ARG A 43 7.10 -0.73 5.83
C ARG A 43 7.89 0.26 4.98
N GLY A 44 7.59 0.33 3.68
CA GLY A 44 8.29 1.25 2.80
C GLY A 44 9.66 0.76 2.37
N THR A 45 9.93 -0.54 2.46
CA THR A 45 11.23 -1.10 2.09
C THR A 45 11.20 -1.89 0.78
N ALA A 46 10.09 -1.87 0.06
CA ALA A 46 9.97 -2.52 -1.23
C ALA A 46 9.52 -1.52 -2.28
N ASN A 47 9.88 -1.79 -3.53
CA ASN A 47 9.44 -1.04 -4.69
C ASN A 47 8.48 -1.92 -5.51
N PRO A 48 7.17 -1.85 -5.23
CA PRO A 48 6.26 -2.66 -6.02
C PRO A 48 6.21 -2.16 -7.46
N SER A 49 6.13 -3.09 -8.39
CA SER A 49 5.98 -2.74 -9.81
C SER A 49 4.58 -2.17 -10.04
N VAL A 50 4.39 -1.55 -11.19
CA VAL A 50 3.08 -1.03 -11.56
C VAL A 50 2.04 -2.14 -11.52
N SER A 51 2.38 -3.32 -12.05
CA SER A 51 1.43 -4.44 -12.03
C SER A 51 1.18 -4.94 -10.61
N SER A 52 2.17 -4.91 -9.73
CA SER A 52 1.97 -5.27 -8.32
C SER A 52 1.02 -4.31 -7.63
N VAL A 53 1.19 -3.01 -7.89
CA VAL A 53 0.30 -2.00 -7.34
C VAL A 53 -1.14 -2.27 -7.79
N MET A 54 -1.32 -2.62 -9.05
CA MET A 54 -2.66 -2.91 -9.58
C MET A 54 -3.28 -4.09 -8.87
N LYS A 55 -2.51 -5.17 -8.67
CA LYS A 55 -3.03 -6.36 -7.96
C LYS A 55 -3.39 -6.06 -6.52
N ILE A 56 -2.57 -5.25 -5.85
CA ILE A 56 -2.85 -4.84 -4.48
C ILE A 56 -4.14 -4.04 -4.42
N ALA A 57 -4.29 -3.05 -5.31
CA ALA A 57 -5.47 -2.21 -5.35
C ALA A 57 -6.72 -3.02 -5.64
N ASP A 58 -6.64 -3.96 -6.59
CA ASP A 58 -7.78 -4.82 -6.91
C ASP A 58 -8.25 -5.61 -5.68
N THR A 59 -7.30 -6.16 -4.93
CA THR A 59 -7.63 -6.93 -3.73
C THR A 59 -8.23 -6.03 -2.65
N LEU A 60 -7.76 -4.79 -2.57
CA LEU A 60 -8.29 -3.81 -1.63
C LEU A 60 -9.60 -3.17 -2.12
N GLU A 61 -10.06 -3.56 -3.31
CA GLU A 61 -11.30 -3.07 -3.90
C GLU A 61 -11.27 -1.55 -4.06
N CYS A 62 -10.15 -1.05 -4.53
CA CYS A 62 -10.00 0.37 -4.81
C CYS A 62 -9.19 0.58 -6.08
N LEU A 63 -9.20 1.80 -6.57
CA LEU A 63 -8.37 2.16 -7.71
C LEU A 63 -6.94 2.44 -7.24
N PRO A 64 -5.94 2.13 -8.06
CA PRO A 64 -4.56 2.50 -7.71
C PRO A 64 -4.43 4.00 -7.42
N SER A 65 -5.21 4.83 -8.11
CA SER A 65 -5.18 6.28 -7.87
C SER A 65 -5.59 6.64 -6.47
N GLU A 66 -6.49 5.88 -5.85
CA GLU A 66 -6.88 6.15 -4.46
C GLU A 66 -5.71 5.95 -3.51
N LEU A 67 -4.89 4.92 -3.76
CA LEU A 67 -3.70 4.69 -2.94
C LEU A 67 -2.69 5.82 -3.14
N TRP A 68 -2.49 6.25 -4.38
CA TRP A 68 -1.56 7.34 -4.67
C TRP A 68 -2.03 8.66 -4.07
N LEU A 69 -3.32 8.96 -4.16
CA LEU A 69 -3.87 10.19 -3.57
C LEU A 69 -3.64 10.21 -2.07
N ARG A 70 -3.88 9.08 -1.41
CA ARG A 70 -3.65 9.00 0.03
C ARG A 70 -2.18 9.14 0.37
N ALA A 71 -1.31 8.50 -0.42
CA ALA A 71 0.13 8.64 -0.23
C ALA A 71 0.57 10.10 -0.40
N GLU A 72 0.03 10.78 -1.40
CA GLU A 72 0.34 12.18 -1.63
C GLU A 72 -0.08 13.05 -0.44
N GLN A 73 -1.20 12.73 0.18
CA GLN A 73 -1.64 13.45 1.37
C GLN A 73 -0.64 13.33 2.51
N TYR A 74 -0.05 12.14 2.67
CA TYR A 74 0.98 11.96 3.69
C TYR A 74 2.24 12.76 3.36
N LEU A 75 2.59 12.82 2.07
CA LEU A 75 3.77 13.56 1.64
C LEU A 75 3.59 15.07 1.76
N SER A 76 2.39 15.58 1.49
CA SER A 76 2.13 17.01 1.51
C SER A 76 1.75 17.53 2.87
N LYS A 77 1.71 16.67 3.88
CA LYS A 77 1.39 17.10 5.22
C LYS A 77 2.46 18.05 5.73
N LYS A 78 2.04 19.22 6.16
CA LYS A 78 2.96 20.24 6.62
C LYS A 78 2.75 20.57 8.10
N PRO A 79 3.81 21.01 8.76
CA PRO A 79 3.69 21.46 10.15
C PRO A 79 2.74 22.62 10.29
#